data_819585162bf204d1a11ca1e3717dc808
#
_entry.id   819585162bf204d1a11ca1e3717dc808
#
_cell.length_a   1.000
_cell.length_b   1.000
_cell.length_c   1.000
_cell.angle_alpha   90.00
_cell.angle_beta   90.00
_cell.angle_gamma   90.00
#
_symmetry.space_group_name_H-M   'P 1'
#
loop_
_entity.id
_entity.type
_entity.pdbx_description
1 polymer ?
#
loop_
_entity_poly.entity_id
_entity_poly.type
_entity_poly.pdbx_seq_one_letter_code
_entity_poly.pdbx_strand_id
1 'polypeptide(L)'
;MVIRYPNGKLYENAPQIEKNKESAKSQPSAKEKNKRAVNYSNRGKSLEDDLNETNMFYLHRNMANIHKKPVPIQIVKVDYPARSAAVIKEAYFRTPSTTDYNGVWNGYYIDFEAKETDSKTSFPLKNIHPHQMDHMHSVTNQRGVAFFIVRFSMLNRNFVISYDIVAKWFSAMDEGGRKSIPIAVFEQDAFEISEGYLPRLDYLQAVKKLIANNNVCESEEKQRDGE
;
A
#
# COMPACT_ATOMS: atom_id res chain seq x y z
N MET A 1 -2.87 -4.41 30.72
CA MET A 1 -2.56 -2.96 30.59
C MET A 1 -3.81 -2.27 30.07
N VAL A 2 -4.39 -1.33 30.81
CA VAL A 2 -5.63 -0.65 30.38
C VAL A 2 -5.24 0.63 29.68
N ILE A 3 -5.60 0.74 28.39
CA ILE A 3 -5.32 1.93 27.60
C ILE A 3 -6.43 2.95 27.83
N ARG A 4 -6.06 4.21 28.11
CA ARG A 4 -6.99 5.31 28.30
C ARG A 4 -6.68 6.45 27.34
N TYR A 5 -7.73 7.16 26.89
CA TYR A 5 -7.58 8.42 26.16
C TYR A 5 -6.96 9.51 27.07
N PRO A 6 -6.34 10.56 26.50
CA PRO A 6 -5.81 11.70 27.26
C PRO A 6 -6.85 12.39 28.15
N ASN A 7 -8.15 12.24 27.87
CA ASN A 7 -9.27 12.75 28.66
C ASN A 7 -9.69 11.82 29.81
N GLY A 8 -8.94 10.73 30.10
CA GLY A 8 -9.17 9.78 31.18
C GLY A 8 -10.21 8.68 30.89
N LYS A 9 -10.91 8.71 29.75
CA LYS A 9 -11.89 7.68 29.38
C LYS A 9 -11.19 6.39 28.95
N LEU A 10 -11.80 5.25 29.25
CA LEU A 10 -11.35 3.94 28.81
C LEU A 10 -11.52 3.80 27.29
N TYR A 11 -10.53 3.19 26.63
CA TYR A 11 -10.66 2.80 25.22
C TYR A 11 -11.55 1.55 25.15
N GLU A 12 -12.81 1.72 24.78
CA GLU A 12 -13.76 0.63 24.56
C GLU A 12 -13.82 0.33 23.05
N ASN A 13 -13.09 -0.69 22.63
CA ASN A 13 -13.26 -1.30 21.32
C ASN A 13 -13.71 -2.76 21.53
N ALA A 14 -15.01 -2.95 21.66
CA ALA A 14 -15.64 -4.25 21.47
C ALA A 14 -16.95 -4.08 20.72
N PRO A 15 -17.12 -4.62 19.49
CA PRO A 15 -18.43 -4.73 18.89
C PRO A 15 -19.26 -5.74 19.70
N GLN A 16 -20.36 -5.30 20.26
CA GLN A 16 -21.33 -6.17 20.93
C GLN A 16 -22.04 -7.02 19.88
N ILE A 17 -21.88 -8.33 19.99
CA ILE A 17 -22.64 -9.31 19.19
C ILE A 17 -24.03 -9.42 19.86
N GLU A 18 -25.05 -8.81 19.30
CA GLU A 18 -26.43 -9.09 19.66
C GLU A 18 -26.85 -10.47 19.15
N LYS A 19 -27.17 -11.34 20.11
CA LYS A 19 -27.82 -12.63 19.87
C LYS A 19 -29.30 -12.39 19.61
N ASN A 20 -29.78 -12.57 18.38
CA ASN A 20 -31.19 -12.75 18.12
C ASN A 20 -31.50 -14.20 17.78
N LYS A 21 -32.51 -14.70 18.53
CA LYS A 21 -33.04 -16.07 18.53
C LYS A 21 -33.94 -16.33 17.31
N GLU A 22 -33.78 -17.55 16.82
CA GLU A 22 -34.73 -18.46 16.17
C GLU A 22 -36.13 -18.01 15.75
N SER A 23 -36.48 -18.30 14.49
CA SER A 23 -37.69 -19.08 14.17
C SER A 23 -37.52 -19.85 12.83
N ALA A 24 -37.93 -21.11 12.91
CA ALA A 24 -37.76 -22.15 11.89
C ALA A 24 -38.89 -22.16 10.84
N LYS A 25 -38.59 -22.92 9.74
CA LYS A 25 -39.43 -23.62 8.73
C LYS A 25 -39.32 -23.00 7.34
N SER A 26 -38.99 -23.71 6.28
CA SER A 26 -39.25 -25.03 5.74
C SER A 26 -38.44 -25.17 4.42
N GLN A 27 -37.95 -26.39 4.10
CA GLN A 27 -37.38 -26.77 2.80
C GLN A 27 -38.48 -26.91 1.74
N PRO A 28 -38.14 -26.86 0.40
CA PRO A 28 -37.61 -28.03 -0.27
C PRO A 28 -36.55 -27.83 -1.40
N SER A 29 -35.69 -28.80 -1.47
CA SER A 29 -35.05 -29.54 -2.60
C SER A 29 -34.43 -28.82 -3.82
N ALA A 30 -33.12 -29.05 -3.92
CA ALA A 30 -32.33 -29.56 -5.04
C ALA A 30 -32.34 -28.84 -6.40
N LYS A 31 -31.20 -28.20 -6.69
CA LYS A 31 -30.31 -28.54 -7.82
C LYS A 31 -29.01 -27.74 -7.70
N GLU A 32 -27.95 -28.38 -7.29
CA GLU A 32 -26.61 -27.88 -7.31
C GLU A 32 -26.17 -27.54 -8.74
N LYS A 33 -25.92 -26.25 -8.97
CA LYS A 33 -24.97 -25.78 -9.97
C LYS A 33 -23.84 -25.12 -9.20
N ASN A 34 -22.68 -25.79 -9.18
CA ASN A 34 -21.41 -25.27 -8.69
C ASN A 34 -21.08 -23.94 -9.36
N LYS A 35 -21.58 -22.84 -8.80
CA LYS A 35 -21.03 -21.51 -8.99
C LYS A 35 -20.08 -21.27 -7.84
N ARG A 36 -18.76 -21.23 -8.13
CA ARG A 36 -17.77 -20.69 -7.19
C ARG A 36 -18.37 -19.43 -6.59
N ALA A 37 -18.61 -19.45 -5.28
CA ALA A 37 -19.10 -18.30 -4.54
C ALA A 37 -18.04 -17.20 -4.64
N VAL A 38 -18.30 -16.21 -5.47
CA VAL A 38 -17.53 -14.95 -5.48
C VAL A 38 -17.87 -14.28 -4.17
N ASN A 39 -16.88 -14.19 -3.30
CA ASN A 39 -17.02 -13.63 -1.96
C ASN A 39 -17.23 -12.11 -2.10
N TYR A 40 -18.46 -11.64 -1.98
CA TYR A 40 -18.84 -10.23 -2.13
C TYR A 40 -18.51 -9.37 -0.89
N SER A 41 -17.91 -9.95 0.16
CA SER A 41 -17.68 -9.25 1.44
C SER A 41 -16.60 -8.15 1.40
N ASN A 42 -15.84 -8.01 0.29
CA ASN A 42 -14.74 -7.08 0.16
C ASN A 42 -14.91 -6.03 -0.95
N ARG A 43 -16.12 -5.87 -1.51
CA ARG A 43 -16.39 -4.79 -2.46
C ARG A 43 -16.51 -3.46 -1.71
N GLY A 44 -15.39 -2.76 -1.52
CA GLY A 44 -15.38 -1.43 -0.89
C GLY A 44 -14.15 -1.12 -0.03
N LYS A 45 -13.29 -2.10 0.24
CA LYS A 45 -12.00 -1.79 0.86
C LYS A 45 -11.02 -1.29 -0.20
N SER A 46 -10.41 -0.13 0.07
CA SER A 46 -9.36 0.42 -0.76
C SER A 46 -8.06 -0.39 -0.61
N LEU A 47 -7.13 -0.26 -1.56
CA LEU A 47 -5.77 -0.81 -1.42
C LEU A 47 -5.11 -0.30 -0.14
N GLU A 48 -5.33 0.98 0.19
CA GLU A 48 -4.78 1.59 1.40
C GLU A 48 -5.30 0.93 2.69
N ASP A 49 -6.59 0.56 2.75
CA ASP A 49 -7.15 -0.14 3.90
C ASP A 49 -6.50 -1.51 4.09
N ASP A 50 -6.35 -2.28 3.01
CA ASP A 50 -5.70 -3.58 3.03
C ASP A 50 -4.22 -3.49 3.44
N LEU A 51 -3.51 -2.46 2.97
CA LEU A 51 -2.12 -2.20 3.35
C LEU A 51 -1.99 -1.76 4.82
N ASN A 52 -2.89 -0.92 5.30
CA ASN A 52 -2.90 -0.50 6.70
C ASN A 52 -3.14 -1.70 7.64
N GLU A 53 -4.09 -2.59 7.33
CA GLU A 53 -4.31 -3.84 8.08
C GLU A 53 -3.05 -4.73 8.04
N THR A 54 -2.44 -4.88 6.87
CA THR A 54 -1.21 -5.67 6.68
C THR A 54 -0.05 -5.11 7.50
N ASN A 55 0.16 -3.79 7.48
CA ASN A 55 1.22 -3.13 8.24
C ASN A 55 1.00 -3.26 9.76
N MET A 56 -0.25 -3.17 10.22
CA MET A 56 -0.59 -3.44 11.62
C MET A 56 -0.28 -4.90 12.01
N PHE A 57 -0.59 -5.86 11.15
CA PHE A 57 -0.24 -7.26 11.36
C PHE A 57 1.28 -7.45 11.47
N TYR A 58 2.07 -6.87 10.54
CA TYR A 58 3.53 -6.94 10.59
C TYR A 58 4.10 -6.34 11.86
N LEU A 59 3.60 -5.18 12.28
CA LEU A 59 4.04 -4.51 13.50
C LEU A 59 3.76 -5.36 14.74
N HIS A 60 2.53 -5.90 14.89
CA HIS A 60 2.15 -6.73 16.03
C HIS A 60 2.92 -8.05 16.10
N ARG A 61 3.40 -8.56 14.98
CA ARG A 61 4.20 -9.78 14.89
C ARG A 61 5.70 -9.53 14.90
N ASN A 62 6.15 -8.28 15.07
CA ASN A 62 7.55 -7.88 14.99
C ASN A 62 8.24 -8.30 13.67
N MET A 63 7.47 -8.34 12.58
CA MET A 63 7.98 -8.70 11.24
C MET A 63 8.58 -7.50 10.54
N ALA A 64 7.92 -6.34 10.60
CA ALA A 64 8.35 -5.09 10.02
C ALA A 64 7.73 -3.90 10.76
N ASN A 65 8.35 -2.73 10.65
CA ASN A 65 7.84 -1.48 11.20
C ASN A 65 7.62 -0.49 10.04
N ILE A 66 6.43 -0.53 9.44
CA ILE A 66 6.06 0.26 8.27
C ILE A 66 4.78 1.04 8.57
N HIS A 67 4.79 2.32 8.25
CA HIS A 67 3.69 3.23 8.56
C HIS A 67 3.23 3.99 7.33
N LYS A 68 1.93 4.31 7.31
CA LYS A 68 1.40 5.33 6.40
C LYS A 68 1.87 6.70 6.87
N LYS A 69 2.42 7.50 5.96
CA LYS A 69 2.83 8.88 6.25
C LYS A 69 1.60 9.76 6.46
N PRO A 70 1.60 10.67 7.43
CA PRO A 70 0.50 11.58 7.65
C PRO A 70 0.39 12.58 6.49
N VAL A 71 -0.83 12.97 6.14
CA VAL A 71 -1.07 14.04 5.17
C VAL A 71 -0.52 15.35 5.74
N PRO A 72 0.38 16.06 5.03
CA PRO A 72 0.96 17.30 5.53
C PRO A 72 -0.09 18.41 5.58
N ILE A 73 -0.23 19.04 6.74
CA ILE A 73 -1.10 20.21 6.94
C ILE A 73 -0.29 21.41 7.44
N GLN A 74 -0.64 22.59 6.95
CA GLN A 74 -0.14 23.85 7.49
C GLN A 74 -1.21 24.45 8.39
N ILE A 75 -0.93 24.51 9.68
CA ILE A 75 -1.80 25.14 10.66
C ILE A 75 -1.61 26.66 10.58
N VAL A 76 -2.70 27.40 10.45
CA VAL A 76 -2.70 28.88 10.37
C VAL A 76 -3.24 29.47 11.67
N LYS A 77 -4.32 28.89 12.22
CA LYS A 77 -4.95 29.43 13.42
C LYS A 77 -5.32 28.33 14.40
N VAL A 78 -4.87 28.50 15.64
CA VAL A 78 -5.20 27.63 16.76
C VAL A 78 -5.84 28.46 17.85
N ASP A 79 -6.93 27.95 18.42
CA ASP A 79 -7.55 28.47 19.64
C ASP A 79 -7.01 27.69 20.83
N TYR A 80 -6.43 28.40 21.79
CA TYR A 80 -5.75 27.82 22.95
C TYR A 80 -6.41 28.27 24.26
N PRO A 81 -7.66 27.83 24.57
CA PRO A 81 -8.24 28.15 25.87
C PRO A 81 -7.48 27.47 27.04
N ALA A 82 -6.92 26.25 26.77
CA ALA A 82 -6.02 25.53 27.66
C ALA A 82 -5.20 24.52 26.84
N ARG A 83 -4.04 24.01 27.36
CA ARG A 83 -3.19 23.01 26.64
C ARG A 83 -3.94 21.77 26.21
N SER A 84 -4.86 21.27 27.02
CA SER A 84 -5.69 20.08 26.73
C SER A 84 -6.90 20.35 25.86
N ALA A 85 -7.18 21.63 25.52
CA ALA A 85 -8.37 22.08 24.77
C ALA A 85 -7.97 22.88 23.53
N ALA A 86 -6.75 22.71 23.03
CA ALA A 86 -6.30 23.33 21.79
C ALA A 86 -7.13 22.82 20.61
N VAL A 87 -7.70 23.75 19.82
CA VAL A 87 -8.52 23.45 18.64
C VAL A 87 -7.95 24.17 17.43
N ILE A 88 -7.68 23.42 16.38
CA ILE A 88 -7.28 24.02 15.08
C ILE A 88 -8.53 24.64 14.45
N LYS A 89 -8.51 25.96 14.27
CA LYS A 89 -9.60 26.71 13.62
C LYS A 89 -9.43 26.80 12.12
N GLU A 90 -8.16 26.82 11.66
CA GLU A 90 -7.83 26.99 10.25
C GLU A 90 -6.54 26.25 9.94
N ALA A 91 -6.58 25.40 8.92
CA ALA A 91 -5.42 24.70 8.38
C ALA A 91 -5.61 24.44 6.88
N TYR A 92 -4.51 24.39 6.13
CA TYR A 92 -4.50 24.07 4.71
C TYR A 92 -3.70 22.81 4.45
N PHE A 93 -4.16 21.97 3.51
CA PHE A 93 -3.36 20.87 3.02
C PHE A 93 -2.16 21.39 2.25
N ARG A 94 -0.99 20.85 2.56
CA ARG A 94 0.21 21.06 1.75
C ARG A 94 0.35 19.98 0.70
N THR A 95 1.01 20.32 -0.41
CA THR A 95 1.39 19.31 -1.41
C THR A 95 2.32 18.30 -0.75
N PRO A 96 2.01 17.00 -0.78
CA PRO A 96 2.93 15.97 -0.34
C PRO A 96 4.24 16.05 -1.12
N SER A 97 5.36 15.83 -0.46
CA SER A 97 6.70 15.82 -1.08
C SER A 97 7.31 14.42 -1.11
N THR A 98 6.57 13.43 -0.63
CA THR A 98 7.04 12.05 -0.47
C THR A 98 5.96 11.07 -0.91
N THR A 99 6.25 9.78 -0.83
CA THR A 99 5.31 8.66 -1.02
C THR A 99 4.38 8.47 0.18
N ASP A 100 3.44 7.55 0.07
CA ASP A 100 2.42 7.27 1.09
C ASP A 100 2.94 6.48 2.28
N TYR A 101 3.90 5.57 2.10
CA TYR A 101 4.37 4.63 3.12
C TYR A 101 5.89 4.61 3.23
N ASN A 102 6.37 4.47 4.47
CA ASN A 102 7.78 4.15 4.72
C ASN A 102 7.96 3.35 6.00
N GLY A 103 9.15 2.75 6.14
CA GLY A 103 9.50 2.02 7.34
C GLY A 103 10.80 1.23 7.22
N VAL A 104 10.95 0.25 8.11
CA VAL A 104 12.13 -0.61 8.18
C VAL A 104 11.73 -2.08 8.21
N TRP A 105 12.41 -2.89 7.41
CA TRP A 105 12.29 -4.34 7.39
C TRP A 105 13.66 -5.00 7.22
N ASN A 106 14.06 -5.85 8.15
CA ASN A 106 15.35 -6.56 8.14
C ASN A 106 16.57 -5.66 7.88
N GLY A 107 16.57 -4.44 8.43
CA GLY A 107 17.65 -3.48 8.22
C GLY A 107 17.54 -2.64 6.95
N TYR A 108 16.64 -2.96 6.03
CA TYR A 108 16.36 -2.16 4.83
C TYR A 108 15.38 -1.03 5.14
N TYR A 109 15.71 0.17 4.71
CA TYR A 109 14.72 1.25 4.61
C TYR A 109 13.81 0.97 3.42
N ILE A 110 12.50 0.96 3.66
CA ILE A 110 11.46 0.72 2.64
C ILE A 110 10.65 1.98 2.46
N ASP A 111 10.42 2.36 1.22
CA ASP A 111 9.60 3.51 0.85
C ASP A 111 8.75 3.14 -0.37
N PHE A 112 7.43 3.33 -0.28
CA PHE A 112 6.56 2.94 -1.39
C PHE A 112 5.28 3.76 -1.51
N GLU A 113 4.76 3.74 -2.71
CA GLU A 113 3.50 4.39 -3.09
C GLU A 113 2.45 3.34 -3.41
N ALA A 114 1.20 3.57 -2.98
CA ALA A 114 0.06 2.72 -3.30
C ALA A 114 -0.79 3.35 -4.39
N LYS A 115 -1.08 2.60 -5.46
CA LYS A 115 -1.89 3.08 -6.58
C LYS A 115 -2.94 2.06 -6.99
N GLU A 116 -4.13 2.55 -7.35
CA GLU A 116 -5.19 1.73 -7.92
C GLU A 116 -5.55 2.18 -9.34
N THR A 117 -6.00 1.23 -10.15
CA THR A 117 -6.54 1.50 -11.48
C THR A 117 -7.69 0.56 -11.81
N ASP A 118 -8.74 1.11 -12.43
CA ASP A 118 -9.85 0.31 -12.97
C ASP A 118 -9.57 -0.21 -14.39
N SER A 119 -8.46 0.20 -15.00
CA SER A 119 -8.05 -0.33 -16.30
C SER A 119 -7.69 -1.80 -16.19
N LYS A 120 -8.15 -2.61 -17.16
CA LYS A 120 -7.79 -4.04 -17.26
C LYS A 120 -6.51 -4.29 -18.04
N THR A 121 -6.00 -3.30 -18.75
CA THR A 121 -4.95 -3.49 -19.77
C THR A 121 -3.67 -2.74 -19.49
N SER A 122 -3.72 -1.66 -18.70
CA SER A 122 -2.55 -0.82 -18.44
C SER A 122 -2.74 0.07 -17.22
N PHE A 123 -1.63 0.48 -16.60
CA PHE A 123 -1.59 1.46 -15.52
C PHE A 123 -1.23 2.84 -16.08
N PRO A 124 -2.09 3.87 -15.93
CA PRO A 124 -1.82 5.22 -16.44
C PRO A 124 -0.73 5.94 -15.64
N LEU A 125 0.35 6.39 -16.30
CA LEU A 125 1.45 7.11 -15.66
C LEU A 125 1.04 8.48 -15.08
N LYS A 126 -0.05 9.09 -15.58
CA LYS A 126 -0.62 10.32 -15.01
C LYS A 126 -1.06 10.18 -13.54
N ASN A 127 -1.22 8.96 -13.03
CA ASN A 127 -1.55 8.68 -11.64
C ASN A 127 -0.33 8.81 -10.72
N ILE A 128 0.87 8.95 -11.29
CA ILE A 128 2.11 9.18 -10.55
C ILE A 128 2.47 10.66 -10.66
N HIS A 129 2.75 11.29 -9.52
CA HIS A 129 3.17 12.69 -9.50
C HIS A 129 4.70 12.79 -9.57
N PRO A 130 5.26 13.82 -10.26
CA PRO A 130 6.72 13.99 -10.39
C PRO A 130 7.45 13.97 -9.05
N HIS A 131 6.93 14.64 -8.02
CA HIS A 131 7.56 14.66 -6.69
C HIS A 131 7.70 13.26 -6.05
N GLN A 132 6.81 12.31 -6.38
CA GLN A 132 6.92 10.93 -5.91
C GLN A 132 8.09 10.22 -6.58
N MET A 133 8.29 10.46 -7.89
CA MET A 133 9.45 9.94 -8.63
C MET A 133 10.76 10.52 -8.11
N ASP A 134 10.83 11.85 -7.88
CA ASP A 134 12.00 12.53 -7.34
C ASP A 134 12.36 12.01 -5.94
N HIS A 135 11.36 11.81 -5.09
CA HIS A 135 11.57 11.26 -3.75
C HIS A 135 12.11 9.83 -3.82
N MET A 136 11.48 8.95 -4.61
CA MET A 136 11.94 7.56 -4.76
C MET A 136 13.34 7.48 -5.37
N HIS A 137 13.66 8.35 -6.33
CA HIS A 137 15.02 8.47 -6.87
C HIS A 137 16.03 8.79 -5.76
N SER A 138 15.71 9.75 -4.90
CA SER A 138 16.58 10.11 -3.77
C SER A 138 16.74 8.95 -2.79
N VAL A 139 15.68 8.18 -2.53
CA VAL A 139 15.70 6.99 -1.66
C VAL A 139 16.61 5.90 -2.24
N THR A 140 16.48 5.59 -3.53
CA THR A 140 17.29 4.55 -4.20
C THR A 140 18.77 4.95 -4.25
N ASN A 141 19.10 6.22 -4.48
CA ASN A 141 20.47 6.73 -4.44
C ASN A 141 21.12 6.56 -3.05
N GLN A 142 20.34 6.46 -1.99
CA GLN A 142 20.80 6.16 -0.64
C GLN A 142 20.68 4.66 -0.28
N ARG A 143 20.51 3.79 -1.29
CA ARG A 143 20.33 2.34 -1.16
C ARG A 143 19.10 1.92 -0.38
N GLY A 144 18.07 2.78 -0.31
CA GLY A 144 16.75 2.42 0.16
C GLY A 144 15.98 1.62 -0.90
N VAL A 145 15.02 0.85 -0.47
CA VAL A 145 14.18 0.01 -1.35
C VAL A 145 12.91 0.78 -1.70
N ALA A 146 12.84 1.32 -2.91
CA ALA A 146 11.68 2.07 -3.39
C ALA A 146 10.88 1.27 -4.45
N PHE A 147 9.56 1.22 -4.30
CA PHE A 147 8.67 0.47 -5.19
C PHE A 147 7.25 1.02 -5.17
N PHE A 148 6.43 0.56 -6.11
CA PHE A 148 4.99 0.82 -6.12
C PHE A 148 4.24 -0.48 -5.80
N ILE A 149 3.12 -0.35 -5.08
CA ILE A 149 2.10 -1.39 -5.00
C ILE A 149 0.93 -0.94 -5.86
N VAL A 150 0.66 -1.68 -6.93
CA VAL A 150 -0.37 -1.33 -7.90
C VAL A 150 -1.47 -2.38 -7.90
N ARG A 151 -2.73 -1.93 -7.64
CA ARG A 151 -3.93 -2.76 -7.76
C ARG A 151 -4.63 -2.50 -9.08
N PHE A 152 -4.88 -3.55 -9.84
CA PHE A 152 -5.81 -3.55 -10.96
C PHE A 152 -7.18 -4.00 -10.43
N SER A 153 -8.01 -3.04 -10.01
CA SER A 153 -9.25 -3.31 -9.25
C SER A 153 -10.23 -4.19 -10.02
N MET A 154 -10.39 -3.96 -11.33
CA MET A 154 -11.28 -4.77 -12.17
C MET A 154 -10.80 -6.20 -12.41
N LEU A 155 -9.51 -6.49 -12.17
CA LEU A 155 -8.92 -7.81 -12.30
C LEU A 155 -8.71 -8.48 -10.94
N ASN A 156 -8.85 -7.73 -9.85
CA ASN A 156 -8.52 -8.17 -8.48
C ASN A 156 -7.09 -8.72 -8.39
N ARG A 157 -6.13 -7.99 -9.01
CA ARG A 157 -4.71 -8.36 -9.03
C ARG A 157 -3.87 -7.23 -8.45
N ASN A 158 -2.90 -7.60 -7.62
CA ASN A 158 -2.02 -6.67 -6.92
C ASN A 158 -0.57 -7.00 -7.27
N PHE A 159 0.26 -5.98 -7.52
CA PHE A 159 1.66 -6.14 -7.93
C PHE A 159 2.58 -5.23 -7.13
N VAL A 160 3.76 -5.75 -6.77
CA VAL A 160 4.92 -4.95 -6.37
C VAL A 160 5.79 -4.76 -7.62
N ILE A 161 6.00 -3.52 -8.02
CA ILE A 161 6.86 -3.15 -9.14
C ILE A 161 7.96 -2.19 -8.64
N SER A 162 9.21 -2.42 -9.05
CA SER A 162 10.34 -1.58 -8.62
C SER A 162 10.22 -0.16 -9.16
N TYR A 163 10.80 0.80 -8.41
CA TYR A 163 10.96 2.17 -8.87
C TYR A 163 11.65 2.23 -10.25
N ASP A 164 12.73 1.46 -10.45
CA ASP A 164 13.55 1.51 -11.67
C ASP A 164 12.76 1.17 -12.94
N ILE A 165 11.86 0.17 -12.86
CA ILE A 165 10.99 -0.19 -13.99
C ILE A 165 10.03 0.96 -14.29
N VAL A 166 9.39 1.51 -13.26
CA VAL A 166 8.45 2.63 -13.43
C VAL A 166 9.16 3.88 -13.94
N ALA A 167 10.37 4.17 -13.45
CA ALA A 167 11.18 5.31 -13.88
C ALA A 167 11.53 5.27 -15.37
N LYS A 168 11.86 4.09 -15.92
CA LYS A 168 12.09 3.91 -17.36
C LYS A 168 10.85 4.28 -18.18
N TRP A 169 9.66 3.86 -17.74
CA TRP A 169 8.40 4.20 -18.43
C TRP A 169 8.03 5.67 -18.26
N PHE A 170 8.31 6.25 -17.09
CA PHE A 170 8.03 7.65 -16.80
C PHE A 170 8.90 8.58 -17.66
N SER A 171 10.20 8.31 -17.73
CA SER A 171 11.13 9.07 -18.61
C SER A 171 10.79 8.93 -20.09
N ALA A 172 10.46 7.72 -20.54
CA ALA A 172 10.04 7.50 -21.93
C ALA A 172 8.76 8.26 -22.28
N MET A 173 7.84 8.45 -21.33
CA MET A 173 6.63 9.26 -21.53
C MET A 173 6.97 10.73 -21.76
N ASP A 174 7.95 11.29 -21.04
CA ASP A 174 8.39 12.68 -21.18
C ASP A 174 9.05 12.91 -22.55
N GLU A 175 9.66 11.89 -23.13
CA GLU A 175 10.23 11.88 -24.49
C GLU A 175 9.17 11.63 -25.60
N GLY A 176 7.88 11.64 -25.25
CA GLY A 176 6.77 11.44 -26.19
C GLY A 176 6.34 9.99 -26.38
N GLY A 177 6.84 9.07 -25.54
CA GLY A 177 6.47 7.67 -25.54
C GLY A 177 5.09 7.37 -24.95
N ARG A 178 4.88 6.11 -24.63
CA ARG A 178 3.59 5.61 -24.15
C ARG A 178 3.25 6.16 -22.75
N LYS A 179 2.01 6.65 -22.59
CA LYS A 179 1.51 7.28 -21.34
C LYS A 179 0.96 6.29 -20.29
N SER A 180 1.21 5.00 -20.47
CA SER A 180 0.75 3.95 -19.55
C SER A 180 1.63 2.72 -19.64
N ILE A 181 1.82 2.03 -18.52
CA ILE A 181 2.53 0.75 -18.43
C ILE A 181 1.53 -0.37 -18.73
N PRO A 182 1.74 -1.21 -19.76
CA PRO A 182 0.89 -2.37 -20.06
C PRO A 182 0.87 -3.37 -18.90
N ILE A 183 -0.25 -4.07 -18.70
CA ILE A 183 -0.34 -5.12 -17.70
C ILE A 183 0.69 -6.25 -17.95
N ALA A 184 1.02 -6.52 -19.21
CA ALA A 184 2.03 -7.50 -19.57
C ALA A 184 3.41 -7.23 -18.93
N VAL A 185 3.76 -5.94 -18.73
CA VAL A 185 5.00 -5.56 -18.02
C VAL A 185 4.91 -5.93 -16.53
N PHE A 186 3.73 -5.74 -15.91
CA PHE A 186 3.52 -6.18 -14.54
C PHE A 186 3.59 -7.70 -14.41
N GLU A 187 3.07 -8.44 -15.38
CA GLU A 187 3.11 -9.90 -15.40
C GLU A 187 4.53 -10.45 -15.61
N GLN A 188 5.38 -9.73 -16.34
CA GLN A 188 6.74 -10.15 -16.68
C GLN A 188 7.76 -9.66 -15.64
N ASP A 189 7.69 -8.39 -15.24
CA ASP A 189 8.77 -7.68 -14.54
C ASP A 189 8.42 -7.28 -13.10
N ALA A 190 7.17 -7.52 -12.65
CA ALA A 190 6.73 -7.23 -11.29
C ALA A 190 6.43 -8.52 -10.52
N PHE A 191 6.23 -8.40 -9.21
CA PHE A 191 5.85 -9.53 -8.36
C PHE A 191 4.38 -9.43 -7.97
N GLU A 192 3.58 -10.40 -8.40
CA GLU A 192 2.17 -10.47 -8.03
C GLU A 192 2.00 -10.86 -6.56
N ILE A 193 1.10 -10.17 -5.86
CA ILE A 193 0.72 -10.41 -4.47
C ILE A 193 -0.69 -11.01 -4.47
N SER A 194 -0.82 -12.22 -3.94
CA SER A 194 -2.12 -12.82 -3.72
C SER A 194 -2.79 -12.23 -2.47
N GLU A 195 -4.10 -12.01 -2.54
CA GLU A 195 -4.88 -11.64 -1.35
C GLU A 195 -4.99 -12.84 -0.41
N GLY A 196 -4.67 -12.58 0.87
CA GLY A 196 -4.78 -13.53 1.97
C GLY A 196 -5.88 -13.14 2.95
N TYR A 197 -6.05 -13.96 4.00
CA TYR A 197 -6.91 -13.63 5.11
C TYR A 197 -6.16 -12.77 6.15
N LEU A 198 -4.93 -13.18 6.50
CA LEU A 198 -4.08 -12.48 7.45
C LEU A 198 -2.60 -12.86 7.22
N PRO A 199 -1.74 -11.96 6.74
CA PRO A 199 -2.06 -10.58 6.32
C PRO A 199 -2.90 -10.53 5.05
N ARG A 200 -3.59 -9.41 4.82
CA ARG A 200 -4.41 -9.21 3.62
C ARG A 200 -3.58 -9.22 2.33
N LEU A 201 -2.45 -8.52 2.35
CA LEU A 201 -1.50 -8.43 1.23
C LEU A 201 -0.09 -8.67 1.77
N ASP A 202 0.42 -9.90 1.68
CA ASP A 202 1.79 -10.22 2.13
C ASP A 202 2.83 -9.74 1.11
N TYR A 203 2.95 -8.42 0.97
CA TYR A 203 3.86 -7.80 0.02
C TYR A 203 5.33 -7.94 0.39
N LEU A 204 5.68 -8.22 1.65
CA LEU A 204 7.09 -8.43 2.05
C LEU A 204 7.74 -9.62 1.35
N GLN A 205 6.96 -10.64 0.97
CA GLN A 205 7.49 -11.76 0.17
C GLN A 205 7.90 -11.30 -1.24
N ALA A 206 7.12 -10.40 -1.83
CA ALA A 206 7.45 -9.78 -3.12
C ALA A 206 8.66 -8.85 -3.00
N VAL A 207 8.71 -8.02 -1.95
CA VAL A 207 9.85 -7.13 -1.67
C VAL A 207 11.14 -7.91 -1.44
N LYS A 208 11.09 -9.06 -0.77
CA LYS A 208 12.25 -9.94 -0.61
C LYS A 208 12.83 -10.38 -1.96
N LYS A 209 11.97 -10.75 -2.91
CA LYS A 209 12.40 -11.12 -4.27
C LYS A 209 12.98 -9.92 -5.01
N LEU A 210 12.34 -8.73 -4.87
CA LEU A 210 12.83 -7.50 -5.48
C LEU A 210 14.25 -7.17 -5.00
N ILE A 211 14.53 -7.23 -3.70
CA ILE A 211 15.86 -6.99 -3.14
C ILE A 211 16.88 -8.03 -3.64
N ALA A 212 16.50 -9.30 -3.71
CA ALA A 212 17.37 -10.34 -4.22
C ALA A 212 17.79 -10.08 -5.67
N ASN A 213 16.86 -9.67 -6.53
CA ASN A 213 17.13 -9.34 -7.92
C ASN A 213 18.07 -8.12 -8.06
N ASN A 214 17.86 -7.07 -7.25
CA ASN A 214 18.73 -5.89 -7.28
C ASN A 214 20.18 -6.23 -6.88
N ASN A 215 20.36 -7.08 -5.87
CA ASN A 215 21.70 -7.50 -5.44
C ASN A 215 22.44 -8.32 -6.51
N VAL A 216 21.73 -9.10 -7.33
CA VAL A 216 22.32 -9.84 -8.44
C VAL A 216 22.80 -8.88 -9.53
N CYS A 217 21.95 -7.89 -9.92
CA CYS A 217 22.33 -6.90 -10.94
C CYS A 217 23.57 -6.09 -10.51
N GLU A 218 23.63 -5.62 -9.25
CA GLU A 218 24.81 -4.88 -8.75
C GLU A 218 26.10 -5.73 -8.74
N SER A 219 26.01 -7.02 -8.50
CA SER A 219 27.17 -7.92 -8.53
C SER A 219 27.70 -8.15 -9.94
N GLU A 220 26.82 -8.21 -10.94
CA GLU A 220 27.18 -8.36 -12.34
C GLU A 220 27.79 -7.08 -12.93
N GLU A 221 27.28 -5.89 -12.55
CA GLU A 221 27.85 -4.60 -12.96
C GLU A 221 29.27 -4.41 -12.41
N LYS A 222 29.51 -4.71 -11.13
CA LYS A 222 30.85 -4.62 -10.52
C LYS A 222 31.87 -5.57 -11.14
N GLN A 223 31.42 -6.70 -11.70
CA GLN A 223 32.30 -7.63 -12.43
C GLN A 223 32.67 -7.11 -13.82
N ARG A 224 31.81 -6.31 -14.46
CA ARG A 224 32.07 -5.71 -15.79
C ARG A 224 32.93 -4.47 -15.72
N ASP A 225 32.82 -3.68 -14.64
CA ASP A 225 33.59 -2.46 -14.44
C ASP A 225 35.00 -2.72 -13.82
N GLY A 226 35.30 -3.97 -13.43
CA GLY A 226 36.56 -4.40 -12.86
C GLY A 226 37.52 -5.15 -13.84
N GLU A 227 37.09 -5.29 -15.11
CA GLU A 227 37.93 -5.75 -16.21
C GLU A 227 38.37 -4.56 -17.09
#